data_5d18ae7d552fbfba029cc6ec03942b57
#
_entry.id   5d18ae7d552fbfba029cc6ec03942b57
#
_cell.length_a   1.000
_cell.length_b   1.000
_cell.length_c   1.000
_cell.angle_alpha   90.00
_cell.angle_beta   90.00
_cell.angle_gamma   90.00
#
_symmetry.space_group_name_H-M   'P 1'
#
loop_
_entity.id
_entity.type
_entity.pdbx_description
1 polymer ?
#
loop_
_entity_poly.entity_id
_entity_poly.type
_entity_poly.pdbx_seq_one_letter_code
_entity_poly.pdbx_strand_id
1 'polypeptide(L)'
;MLYGYWFGRKQLRVTETTYTSPQVPSAFNSYKIVHISDLHLSSFADSHAFLQRIIDTINAQHPDLICFTGDFVGFGVEEAIPFTHILRQLHAKDGVTSVLGNHDFALYHHGLSDAEKEEKVSQLTTYQRDTLGWQLLRNQSYLIQRDSAYLQIIGVDNTSCQGQGFQTISRGNLNAALQFRGRPTGYSLEAKGDGMQILLTHDPSHWRGEVVPTTDIPLTLSGHTHAGQVRLFGYPLSSLMFTESEGWYHNDGQSLHINTGLGCTLPVRIGVPAEITVITLQTE
;
A
#
# COMPACT_ATOMS: atom_id res chain seq x y z
N MET A 1 -12.21 22.58 -11.76
CA MET A 1 -12.21 21.33 -12.56
C MET A 1 -11.04 21.30 -13.57
N LEU A 2 -10.91 22.23 -14.53
CA LEU A 2 -9.82 22.24 -15.53
C LEU A 2 -8.40 22.22 -14.91
N TYR A 3 -8.14 23.02 -13.87
CA TYR A 3 -6.87 23.01 -13.16
C TYR A 3 -6.52 21.61 -12.58
N GLY A 4 -7.48 20.99 -11.91
CA GLY A 4 -7.28 19.65 -11.29
C GLY A 4 -7.00 18.57 -12.32
N TYR A 5 -7.62 18.65 -13.49
CA TYR A 5 -7.42 17.72 -14.61
C TYR A 5 -6.06 17.91 -15.29
N TRP A 6 -5.69 19.14 -15.67
CA TRP A 6 -4.48 19.37 -16.47
C TRP A 6 -3.21 19.47 -15.62
N PHE A 7 -3.31 20.00 -14.39
CA PHE A 7 -2.16 20.29 -13.55
C PHE A 7 -2.19 19.54 -12.21
N GLY A 8 -3.31 19.55 -11.50
CA GLY A 8 -3.40 19.02 -10.14
C GLY A 8 -3.05 17.54 -10.02
N ARG A 9 -3.54 16.70 -10.94
CA ARG A 9 -3.25 15.26 -10.94
C ARG A 9 -1.81 14.90 -11.30
N LYS A 10 -1.03 15.86 -11.83
CA LYS A 10 0.40 15.69 -12.17
C LYS A 10 1.33 16.35 -11.15
N GLN A 11 0.80 16.85 -10.05
CA GLN A 11 1.61 17.30 -8.93
C GLN A 11 2.06 16.08 -8.11
N LEU A 12 3.34 16.08 -7.73
CA LEU A 12 3.96 15.04 -6.92
C LEU A 12 4.52 15.65 -5.64
N ARG A 13 4.24 15.02 -4.52
CA ARG A 13 4.78 15.36 -3.20
C ARG A 13 5.55 14.17 -2.64
N VAL A 14 6.73 14.44 -2.11
CA VAL A 14 7.44 13.50 -1.23
C VAL A 14 7.24 13.99 0.19
N THR A 15 6.71 13.12 1.04
CA THR A 15 6.52 13.37 2.48
C THR A 15 7.52 12.50 3.24
N GLU A 16 8.44 13.10 3.97
CA GLU A 16 9.38 12.40 4.84
C GLU A 16 8.89 12.44 6.28
N THR A 17 8.92 11.29 6.96
CA THR A 17 8.48 11.17 8.35
C THR A 17 9.31 10.10 9.06
N THR A 18 9.39 10.23 10.39
CA THR A 18 10.05 9.25 11.25
C THR A 18 9.00 8.52 12.07
N TYR A 19 9.07 7.19 12.08
CA TYR A 19 8.31 6.34 12.98
C TYR A 19 9.23 5.89 14.11
N THR A 20 9.04 6.44 15.32
CA THR A 20 9.81 6.13 16.51
C THR A 20 9.02 5.20 17.43
N SER A 21 9.61 4.09 17.82
CA SER A 21 8.96 3.12 18.70
C SER A 21 10.01 2.22 19.39
N PRO A 22 9.79 1.83 20.66
CA PRO A 22 10.63 0.84 21.34
C PRO A 22 10.54 -0.55 20.71
N GLN A 23 9.53 -0.80 19.87
CA GLN A 23 9.40 -2.06 19.12
C GLN A 23 10.28 -2.10 17.86
N VAL A 24 10.86 -0.98 17.41
CA VAL A 24 11.82 -0.97 16.31
C VAL A 24 13.14 -1.60 16.77
N PRO A 25 13.54 -2.78 16.26
CA PRO A 25 14.80 -3.38 16.65
C PRO A 25 15.98 -2.50 16.24
N SER A 26 17.03 -2.43 17.06
CA SER A 26 18.20 -1.58 16.80
C SER A 26 18.86 -1.84 15.45
N ALA A 27 18.84 -3.08 14.96
CA ALA A 27 19.35 -3.47 13.63
C ALA A 27 18.54 -2.85 12.46
N PHE A 28 17.37 -2.31 12.73
CA PHE A 28 16.52 -1.60 11.76
C PHE A 28 16.43 -0.08 12.03
N ASN A 29 17.29 0.44 12.91
CA ASN A 29 17.39 1.89 13.09
C ASN A 29 17.83 2.56 11.78
N SER A 30 17.14 3.62 11.38
CA SER A 30 17.31 4.30 10.08
C SER A 30 16.88 3.46 8.85
N TYR A 31 16.17 2.35 9.04
CA TYR A 31 15.58 1.57 7.93
C TYR A 31 14.51 2.41 7.23
N LYS A 32 14.64 2.52 5.91
CA LYS A 32 13.82 3.42 5.11
C LYS A 32 12.76 2.66 4.31
N ILE A 33 11.49 2.89 4.63
CA ILE A 33 10.34 2.36 3.91
C ILE A 33 9.77 3.46 3.01
N VAL A 34 9.65 3.19 1.72
CA VAL A 34 8.83 4.03 0.85
C VAL A 34 7.44 3.42 0.76
N HIS A 35 6.44 4.15 1.26
CA HIS A 35 5.04 3.76 1.21
C HIS A 35 4.34 4.49 0.06
N ILE A 36 3.77 3.73 -0.85
CA ILE A 36 2.98 4.17 -2.00
C ILE A 36 1.70 3.35 -2.11
N SER A 37 0.69 3.90 -2.75
CA SER A 37 -0.62 3.27 -2.91
C SER A 37 -1.34 3.74 -4.18
N ASP A 38 -2.41 3.05 -4.56
CA ASP A 38 -3.42 3.53 -5.49
C ASP A 38 -2.82 4.05 -6.80
N LEU A 39 -2.16 3.19 -7.55
CA LEU A 39 -1.59 3.54 -8.87
C LEU A 39 -2.69 3.77 -9.90
N HIS A 40 -3.76 2.95 -9.91
CA HIS A 40 -4.81 3.06 -10.93
C HIS A 40 -4.22 3.36 -12.31
N LEU A 41 -3.47 2.41 -12.87
CA LEU A 41 -2.55 2.62 -14.00
C LEU A 41 -3.20 3.22 -15.24
N SER A 42 -4.50 3.02 -15.47
CA SER A 42 -5.25 3.71 -16.52
C SER A 42 -5.18 5.23 -16.41
N SER A 43 -5.01 5.77 -15.20
CA SER A 43 -4.90 7.22 -14.98
C SER A 43 -3.63 7.86 -15.56
N PHE A 44 -2.64 7.05 -15.94
CA PHE A 44 -1.39 7.47 -16.57
C PHE A 44 -1.36 7.29 -18.10
N ALA A 45 -2.44 6.84 -18.72
CA ALA A 45 -2.48 6.53 -20.16
C ALA A 45 -2.06 7.71 -21.05
N ASP A 46 -2.30 8.95 -20.61
CA ASP A 46 -1.90 10.17 -21.29
C ASP A 46 -0.60 10.81 -20.74
N SER A 47 0.10 10.13 -19.84
CA SER A 47 1.22 10.72 -19.10
C SER A 47 2.25 9.70 -18.61
N HIS A 48 2.81 8.89 -19.52
CA HIS A 48 3.91 7.97 -19.21
C HIS A 48 5.10 8.68 -18.55
N ALA A 49 5.42 9.89 -18.99
CA ALA A 49 6.50 10.69 -18.40
C ALA A 49 6.24 11.05 -16.92
N PHE A 50 4.98 11.20 -16.53
CA PHE A 50 4.67 11.44 -15.12
C PHE A 50 4.88 10.19 -14.26
N LEU A 51 4.46 9.01 -14.75
CA LEU A 51 4.75 7.75 -14.07
C LEU A 51 6.27 7.51 -13.97
N GLN A 52 7.03 7.75 -15.06
CA GLN A 52 8.50 7.64 -15.03
C GLN A 52 9.09 8.56 -13.95
N ARG A 53 8.65 9.83 -13.88
CA ARG A 53 9.10 10.75 -12.83
C ARG A 53 8.79 10.26 -11.42
N ILE A 54 7.62 9.62 -11.20
CA ILE A 54 7.28 9.01 -9.91
C ILE A 54 8.29 7.91 -9.57
N ILE A 55 8.55 6.98 -10.49
CA ILE A 55 9.49 5.88 -10.28
C ILE A 55 10.90 6.40 -10.01
N ASP A 56 11.38 7.36 -10.79
CA ASP A 56 12.69 7.99 -10.59
C ASP A 56 12.79 8.64 -9.21
N THR A 57 11.70 9.33 -8.79
CA THR A 57 11.63 9.98 -7.47
C THR A 57 11.65 8.97 -6.33
N ILE A 58 10.95 7.84 -6.45
CA ILE A 58 10.96 6.74 -5.48
C ILE A 58 12.37 6.17 -5.35
N ASN A 59 12.99 5.82 -6.47
CA ASN A 59 14.33 5.23 -6.50
C ASN A 59 15.39 6.19 -5.91
N ALA A 60 15.25 7.50 -6.14
CA ALA A 60 16.12 8.54 -5.58
C ALA A 60 16.04 8.65 -4.05
N GLN A 61 15.00 8.08 -3.41
CA GLN A 61 14.93 7.99 -1.95
C GLN A 61 15.84 6.90 -1.37
N HIS A 62 16.40 6.01 -2.22
CA HIS A 62 17.22 4.86 -1.82
C HIS A 62 16.53 4.00 -0.74
N PRO A 63 15.32 3.49 -0.99
CA PRO A 63 14.56 2.73 -0.01
C PRO A 63 15.24 1.41 0.35
N ASP A 64 15.08 0.99 1.62
CA ASP A 64 15.36 -0.38 2.01
C ASP A 64 14.21 -1.31 1.59
N LEU A 65 12.96 -0.85 1.71
CA LEU A 65 11.75 -1.55 1.29
C LEU A 65 10.77 -0.58 0.62
N ILE A 66 10.08 -1.05 -0.43
CA ILE A 66 8.91 -0.35 -0.97
C ILE A 66 7.66 -1.13 -0.58
N CYS A 67 6.70 -0.46 0.10
CA CYS A 67 5.39 -1.00 0.45
C CYS A 67 4.32 -0.38 -0.45
N PHE A 68 3.63 -1.22 -1.22
CA PHE A 68 2.51 -0.83 -2.09
C PHE A 68 1.20 -1.37 -1.50
N THR A 69 0.30 -0.49 -1.11
CA THR A 69 -0.92 -0.85 -0.37
C THR A 69 -2.17 -0.98 -1.23
N GLY A 70 -2.04 -1.42 -2.49
CA GLY A 70 -3.18 -1.86 -3.32
C GLY A 70 -3.71 -0.83 -4.30
N ASP A 71 -4.73 -1.22 -5.04
CA ASP A 71 -5.30 -0.51 -6.17
C ASP A 71 -4.26 -0.20 -7.26
N PHE A 72 -3.66 -1.29 -7.75
CA PHE A 72 -2.68 -1.24 -8.82
C PHE A 72 -3.33 -0.88 -10.17
N VAL A 73 -4.51 -1.45 -10.44
CA VAL A 73 -5.30 -1.21 -11.65
C VAL A 73 -6.71 -0.70 -11.29
N GLY A 74 -7.44 -0.19 -12.28
CA GLY A 74 -8.86 0.15 -12.15
C GLY A 74 -9.77 -1.04 -12.43
N PHE A 75 -9.43 -1.84 -13.46
CA PHE A 75 -10.28 -2.92 -13.98
C PHE A 75 -9.54 -4.22 -14.27
N GLY A 76 -8.26 -4.19 -14.64
CA GLY A 76 -7.51 -5.39 -14.97
C GLY A 76 -6.07 -5.14 -15.39
N VAL A 77 -5.31 -6.25 -15.48
CA VAL A 77 -3.87 -6.23 -15.75
C VAL A 77 -3.50 -5.57 -17.09
N GLU A 78 -4.42 -5.50 -18.02
CA GLU A 78 -4.25 -4.88 -19.34
C GLU A 78 -3.82 -3.42 -19.23
N GLU A 79 -4.25 -2.74 -18.17
CA GLU A 79 -3.85 -1.35 -17.88
C GLU A 79 -2.35 -1.23 -17.55
N ALA A 80 -1.76 -2.29 -16.99
CA ALA A 80 -0.37 -2.30 -16.54
C ALA A 80 0.64 -2.65 -17.65
N ILE A 81 0.23 -3.42 -18.65
CA ILE A 81 1.10 -3.93 -19.72
C ILE A 81 1.91 -2.82 -20.41
N PRO A 82 1.31 -1.66 -20.82
CA PRO A 82 2.04 -0.58 -21.47
C PRO A 82 3.15 0.03 -20.60
N PHE A 83 3.03 -0.11 -19.28
CA PHE A 83 3.92 0.50 -18.29
C PHE A 83 4.94 -0.48 -17.71
N THR A 84 4.97 -1.74 -18.15
CA THR A 84 5.84 -2.79 -17.61
C THR A 84 7.31 -2.35 -17.53
N HIS A 85 7.81 -1.69 -18.59
CA HIS A 85 9.20 -1.23 -18.66
C HIS A 85 9.52 -0.13 -17.64
N ILE A 86 8.53 0.68 -17.24
CA ILE A 86 8.67 1.71 -16.19
C ILE A 86 8.59 1.06 -14.81
N LEU A 87 7.56 0.22 -14.58
CA LEU A 87 7.32 -0.42 -13.29
C LEU A 87 8.45 -1.34 -12.85
N ARG A 88 9.13 -2.02 -13.79
CA ARG A 88 10.32 -2.84 -13.52
C ARG A 88 11.53 -2.06 -13.02
N GLN A 89 11.53 -0.74 -13.13
CA GLN A 89 12.61 0.11 -12.62
C GLN A 89 12.49 0.38 -11.13
N LEU A 90 11.33 0.09 -10.50
CA LEU A 90 11.21 0.16 -9.05
C LEU A 90 12.17 -0.83 -8.39
N HIS A 91 13.00 -0.32 -7.49
CA HIS A 91 13.94 -1.16 -6.75
C HIS A 91 14.15 -0.66 -5.32
N ALA A 92 14.32 -1.60 -4.41
CA ALA A 92 14.71 -1.39 -3.03
C ALA A 92 15.62 -2.54 -2.60
N LYS A 93 16.40 -2.39 -1.54
CA LYS A 93 17.35 -3.42 -1.07
C LYS A 93 16.64 -4.74 -0.74
N ASP A 94 15.48 -4.66 -0.05
CA ASP A 94 14.65 -5.81 0.32
C ASP A 94 13.45 -6.00 -0.63
N GLY A 95 13.43 -5.24 -1.75
CA GLY A 95 12.45 -5.37 -2.81
C GLY A 95 11.17 -4.55 -2.62
N VAL A 96 10.16 -4.93 -3.41
CA VAL A 96 8.83 -4.31 -3.40
C VAL A 96 7.84 -5.31 -2.84
N THR A 97 7.10 -4.93 -1.81
CA THR A 97 6.01 -5.72 -1.23
C THR A 97 4.68 -5.06 -1.53
N SER A 98 3.70 -5.86 -1.97
CA SER A 98 2.39 -5.36 -2.34
C SER A 98 1.26 -6.17 -1.71
N VAL A 99 0.08 -5.54 -1.59
CA VAL A 99 -1.22 -6.18 -1.34
C VAL A 99 -2.21 -5.76 -2.42
N LEU A 100 -3.37 -6.40 -2.48
CA LEU A 100 -4.44 -6.04 -3.39
C LEU A 100 -5.44 -5.09 -2.71
N GLY A 101 -5.87 -4.05 -3.45
CA GLY A 101 -6.99 -3.19 -3.10
C GLY A 101 -8.30 -3.66 -3.72
N ASN A 102 -9.39 -2.94 -3.48
CA ASN A 102 -10.72 -3.34 -3.95
C ASN A 102 -10.86 -3.31 -5.48
N HIS A 103 -10.18 -2.41 -6.17
CA HIS A 103 -10.19 -2.35 -7.63
C HIS A 103 -9.47 -3.56 -8.26
N ASP A 104 -8.44 -4.07 -7.61
CA ASP A 104 -7.65 -5.21 -8.07
C ASP A 104 -8.47 -6.52 -8.13
N PHE A 105 -9.64 -6.57 -7.46
CA PHE A 105 -10.59 -7.68 -7.52
C PHE A 105 -11.62 -7.57 -8.66
N ALA A 106 -11.41 -6.67 -9.61
CA ALA A 106 -12.33 -6.38 -10.70
C ALA A 106 -13.78 -6.10 -10.23
N LEU A 107 -13.93 -5.53 -9.01
CA LEU A 107 -15.22 -5.28 -8.38
C LEU A 107 -16.11 -4.38 -9.24
N TYR A 108 -15.52 -3.38 -9.88
CA TYR A 108 -16.21 -2.38 -10.69
C TYR A 108 -16.31 -2.74 -12.16
N HIS A 109 -15.89 -3.93 -12.54
CA HIS A 109 -16.04 -4.41 -13.90
C HIS A 109 -17.43 -5.03 -14.11
N HIS A 110 -18.37 -4.20 -14.57
CA HIS A 110 -19.75 -4.64 -14.80
C HIS A 110 -19.84 -5.69 -15.91
N GLY A 111 -20.68 -6.70 -15.70
CA GLY A 111 -20.98 -7.74 -16.69
C GLY A 111 -20.07 -8.97 -16.67
N LEU A 112 -19.03 -8.98 -15.80
CA LEU A 112 -18.23 -10.19 -15.59
C LEU A 112 -18.89 -11.12 -14.56
N SER A 113 -18.85 -12.41 -14.83
CA SER A 113 -19.13 -13.47 -13.86
C SER A 113 -18.04 -13.51 -12.77
N ASP A 114 -18.34 -14.15 -11.64
CA ASP A 114 -17.37 -14.30 -10.55
C ASP A 114 -16.12 -15.08 -11.01
N ALA A 115 -16.29 -16.08 -11.87
CA ALA A 115 -15.17 -16.83 -12.45
C ALA A 115 -14.25 -15.94 -13.31
N GLU A 116 -14.82 -15.04 -14.12
CA GLU A 116 -14.05 -14.09 -14.93
C GLU A 116 -13.33 -13.04 -14.06
N LYS A 117 -13.94 -12.60 -12.96
CA LYS A 117 -13.27 -11.72 -11.99
C LYS A 117 -12.09 -12.43 -11.32
N GLU A 118 -12.26 -13.68 -10.87
CA GLU A 118 -11.16 -14.47 -10.29
C GLU A 118 -10.02 -14.69 -11.28
N GLU A 119 -10.32 -14.92 -12.56
CA GLU A 119 -9.30 -15.01 -13.60
C GLU A 119 -8.50 -13.70 -13.74
N LYS A 120 -9.16 -12.53 -13.72
CA LYS A 120 -8.47 -11.23 -13.74
C LYS A 120 -7.58 -11.04 -12.51
N VAL A 121 -8.04 -11.43 -11.32
CA VAL A 121 -7.23 -11.41 -10.09
C VAL A 121 -6.00 -12.34 -10.22
N SER A 122 -6.20 -13.52 -10.80
CA SER A 122 -5.11 -14.48 -11.05
C SER A 122 -4.07 -13.90 -12.01
N GLN A 123 -4.50 -13.30 -13.11
CA GLN A 123 -3.63 -12.66 -14.09
C GLN A 123 -2.84 -11.49 -13.47
N LEU A 124 -3.50 -10.64 -12.68
CA LEU A 124 -2.85 -9.55 -11.97
C LEU A 124 -1.83 -10.05 -10.93
N THR A 125 -2.18 -11.11 -10.20
CA THR A 125 -1.30 -11.76 -9.23
C THR A 125 -0.03 -12.29 -9.90
N THR A 126 -0.19 -13.02 -11.02
CA THR A 126 0.92 -13.52 -11.82
C THR A 126 1.77 -12.39 -12.37
N TYR A 127 1.14 -11.33 -12.88
CA TYR A 127 1.87 -10.17 -13.38
C TYR A 127 2.73 -9.49 -12.31
N GLN A 128 2.20 -9.23 -11.11
CA GLN A 128 2.98 -8.60 -10.05
C GLN A 128 4.14 -9.51 -9.59
N ARG A 129 3.89 -10.82 -9.42
CA ARG A 129 4.91 -11.77 -8.95
C ARG A 129 5.96 -12.11 -10.01
N ASP A 130 5.51 -12.52 -11.18
CA ASP A 130 6.39 -13.15 -12.18
C ASP A 130 6.95 -12.13 -13.18
N THR A 131 6.16 -11.08 -13.51
CA THR A 131 6.59 -10.06 -14.46
C THR A 131 7.32 -8.91 -13.78
N LEU A 132 6.83 -8.41 -12.65
CA LEU A 132 7.45 -7.31 -11.92
C LEU A 132 8.45 -7.79 -10.84
N GLY A 133 8.34 -9.04 -10.39
CA GLY A 133 9.18 -9.59 -9.32
C GLY A 133 8.81 -9.05 -7.92
N TRP A 134 7.58 -8.54 -7.74
CA TRP A 134 7.12 -8.03 -6.47
C TRP A 134 6.70 -9.15 -5.52
N GLN A 135 6.92 -8.94 -4.22
CA GLN A 135 6.42 -9.82 -3.16
C GLN A 135 4.96 -9.50 -2.87
N LEU A 136 4.02 -10.01 -3.71
CA LEU A 136 2.59 -9.84 -3.46
C LEU A 136 2.15 -10.77 -2.33
N LEU A 137 1.62 -10.18 -1.26
CA LEU A 137 1.07 -10.88 -0.10
C LEU A 137 -0.46 -10.94 -0.22
N ARG A 138 -0.98 -12.16 -0.15
CA ARG A 138 -2.41 -12.44 -0.15
C ARG A 138 -2.75 -13.24 1.10
N ASN A 139 -3.10 -12.54 2.18
CA ASN A 139 -3.30 -13.14 3.51
C ASN A 139 -2.06 -13.95 3.95
N GLN A 140 -0.89 -13.36 3.81
CA GLN A 140 0.41 -13.98 4.06
C GLN A 140 1.37 -13.01 4.73
N SER A 141 2.46 -13.52 5.28
CA SER A 141 3.57 -12.71 5.78
C SER A 141 4.92 -13.32 5.44
N TYR A 142 5.98 -12.53 5.58
CA TYR A 142 7.38 -12.97 5.50
C TYR A 142 8.27 -12.15 6.42
N LEU A 143 9.49 -12.63 6.66
CA LEU A 143 10.47 -11.95 7.50
C LEU A 143 11.58 -11.31 6.67
N ILE A 144 11.95 -10.09 7.05
CA ILE A 144 13.20 -9.45 6.67
C ILE A 144 14.11 -9.55 7.89
N GLN A 145 15.24 -10.24 7.75
CA GLN A 145 16.17 -10.46 8.85
C GLN A 145 17.42 -9.58 8.74
N ARG A 146 17.87 -9.10 9.88
CA ARG A 146 19.14 -8.42 10.09
C ARG A 146 19.72 -8.94 11.40
N ASP A 147 20.84 -9.69 11.33
CA ASP A 147 21.42 -10.39 12.46
C ASP A 147 20.39 -11.28 13.18
N SER A 148 20.16 -11.05 14.48
CA SER A 148 19.14 -11.75 15.27
C SER A 148 17.78 -11.04 15.27
N ALA A 149 17.64 -9.87 14.61
CA ALA A 149 16.41 -9.10 14.57
C ALA A 149 15.64 -9.30 13.27
N TYR A 150 14.32 -9.00 13.30
CA TYR A 150 13.50 -9.13 12.10
C TYR A 150 12.38 -8.08 12.03
N LEU A 151 11.97 -7.77 10.79
CA LEU A 151 10.67 -7.17 10.48
C LEU A 151 9.77 -8.24 9.88
N GLN A 152 8.59 -8.45 10.47
CA GLN A 152 7.54 -9.28 9.87
C GLN A 152 6.64 -8.37 9.03
N ILE A 153 6.69 -8.55 7.73
CA ILE A 153 5.81 -7.84 6.79
C ILE A 153 4.58 -8.72 6.56
N ILE A 154 3.42 -8.22 6.96
CA ILE A 154 2.14 -8.90 6.92
C ILE A 154 1.29 -8.23 5.84
N GLY A 155 0.66 -8.98 4.97
CA GLY A 155 -0.23 -8.44 3.95
C GLY A 155 -1.56 -9.18 3.91
N VAL A 156 -2.64 -8.43 3.90
CA VAL A 156 -4.01 -8.95 3.75
C VAL A 156 -4.62 -8.49 2.43
N ASP A 157 -5.47 -9.33 1.85
CA ASP A 157 -6.37 -8.92 0.78
C ASP A 157 -7.32 -7.83 1.29
N ASN A 158 -7.89 -7.02 0.39
CA ASN A 158 -8.76 -5.92 0.79
C ASN A 158 -9.82 -6.34 1.81
N THR A 159 -9.94 -5.57 2.87
CA THR A 159 -10.92 -5.77 3.95
C THR A 159 -11.56 -4.45 4.30
N SER A 160 -12.87 -4.33 4.05
CA SER A 160 -13.70 -3.22 4.52
C SER A 160 -14.42 -3.62 5.79
N CYS A 161 -14.26 -2.83 6.85
CA CYS A 161 -15.02 -2.98 8.08
C CYS A 161 -16.16 -1.98 8.17
N GLN A 162 -17.21 -2.32 8.91
CA GLN A 162 -18.36 -1.43 9.13
C GLN A 162 -17.95 -0.21 9.96
N GLY A 163 -18.68 0.88 9.77
CA GLY A 163 -18.55 2.09 10.59
C GLY A 163 -17.94 3.29 9.89
N GLN A 164 -17.23 3.11 8.78
CA GLN A 164 -16.70 4.20 7.97
C GLN A 164 -16.51 3.78 6.52
N GLY A 165 -16.45 4.77 5.62
CA GLY A 165 -16.21 4.57 4.19
C GLY A 165 -17.34 3.85 3.46
N PHE A 166 -17.03 3.44 2.25
CA PHE A 166 -17.89 2.57 1.45
C PHE A 166 -17.58 1.11 1.76
N GLN A 167 -18.61 0.30 1.95
CA GLN A 167 -18.43 -1.14 2.05
C GLN A 167 -18.03 -1.68 0.67
N THR A 168 -16.81 -2.20 0.59
CA THR A 168 -16.27 -2.83 -0.61
C THR A 168 -16.18 -4.35 -0.39
N ILE A 169 -15.29 -5.02 -1.10
CA ILE A 169 -15.04 -6.44 -0.92
C ILE A 169 -14.21 -6.68 0.36
N SER A 170 -14.53 -7.74 1.12
CA SER A 170 -13.74 -8.19 2.27
C SER A 170 -13.29 -9.63 2.02
N ARG A 171 -12.01 -9.79 1.67
CA ARG A 171 -11.33 -11.08 1.42
C ARG A 171 -10.12 -11.28 2.31
N GLY A 172 -9.81 -10.28 3.15
CA GLY A 172 -8.72 -10.38 4.11
C GLY A 172 -8.99 -11.43 5.18
N ASN A 173 -7.91 -12.03 5.62
CA ASN A 173 -7.89 -12.96 6.73
C ASN A 173 -6.63 -12.68 7.55
N LEU A 174 -6.78 -11.81 8.55
CA LEU A 174 -5.68 -11.35 9.39
C LEU A 174 -5.03 -12.51 10.15
N ASN A 175 -5.84 -13.45 10.66
CA ASN A 175 -5.33 -14.63 11.36
C ASN A 175 -4.46 -15.50 10.46
N ALA A 176 -4.88 -15.71 9.21
CA ALA A 176 -4.06 -16.47 8.24
C ALA A 176 -2.79 -15.71 7.88
N ALA A 177 -2.85 -14.38 7.76
CA ALA A 177 -1.71 -13.53 7.43
C ALA A 177 -0.66 -13.52 8.55
N LEU A 178 -1.09 -13.55 9.80
CA LEU A 178 -0.21 -13.62 10.97
C LEU A 178 0.52 -14.97 11.08
N GLN A 179 -0.08 -16.06 10.54
CA GLN A 179 0.58 -17.34 10.48
C GLN A 179 1.74 -17.29 9.51
N PHE A 180 2.95 -17.31 10.05
CA PHE A 180 4.16 -17.28 9.24
C PHE A 180 4.19 -18.44 8.25
N ARG A 181 4.17 -18.13 6.96
CA ARG A 181 4.47 -19.08 5.89
C ARG A 181 5.81 -18.66 5.28
N GLY A 182 6.90 -19.28 5.79
CA GLY A 182 8.26 -19.01 5.30
C GLY A 182 8.36 -19.10 3.79
N ARG A 183 9.26 -18.30 3.19
CA ARG A 183 9.70 -18.51 1.81
C ARG A 183 10.12 -20.00 1.65
N PRO A 184 9.99 -20.59 0.43
CA PRO A 184 10.44 -21.97 0.14
C PRO A 184 11.94 -22.22 0.31
N THR A 185 12.71 -21.27 0.79
CA THR A 185 14.16 -21.29 0.91
C THR A 185 14.62 -21.42 2.37
N GLY A 186 14.25 -22.55 3.02
CA GLY A 186 15.11 -23.11 4.09
C GLY A 186 15.31 -22.36 5.40
N TYR A 187 14.55 -21.28 5.70
CA TYR A 187 14.65 -20.59 6.98
C TYR A 187 13.71 -21.18 8.03
N SER A 188 14.28 -21.55 9.18
CA SER A 188 13.58 -22.07 10.34
C SER A 188 12.55 -21.08 10.88
N LEU A 189 11.33 -21.54 11.14
CA LEU A 189 10.15 -20.80 11.59
C LEU A 189 10.20 -20.31 13.05
N GLU A 190 11.31 -20.45 13.74
CA GLU A 190 11.48 -19.86 15.05
C GLU A 190 12.17 -18.51 14.93
N ALA A 191 11.38 -17.45 14.78
CA ALA A 191 11.87 -16.08 14.94
C ALA A 191 12.30 -15.89 16.40
N LYS A 192 13.56 -16.19 16.71
CA LYS A 192 14.18 -15.92 18.01
C LYS A 192 14.92 -14.62 17.90
N GLY A 193 14.42 -13.57 18.55
CA GLY A 193 15.06 -12.26 18.56
C GLY A 193 14.05 -11.12 18.64
N ASP A 194 14.57 -9.90 18.63
CA ASP A 194 13.76 -8.70 18.62
C ASP A 194 13.08 -8.52 17.26
N GLY A 195 11.76 -8.40 17.27
CA GLY A 195 11.00 -8.29 16.02
C GLY A 195 9.91 -7.23 16.09
N MET A 196 9.65 -6.60 14.94
CA MET A 196 8.55 -5.68 14.75
C MET A 196 7.64 -6.15 13.63
N GLN A 197 6.34 -5.97 13.80
CA GLN A 197 5.32 -6.28 12.80
C GLN A 197 4.91 -5.03 12.04
N ILE A 198 4.78 -5.15 10.72
CA ILE A 198 4.26 -4.10 9.83
C ILE A 198 3.15 -4.71 8.98
N LEU A 199 1.93 -4.21 9.10
CA LEU A 199 0.78 -4.67 8.34
C LEU A 199 0.54 -3.77 7.13
N LEU A 200 0.38 -4.38 5.96
CA LEU A 200 -0.14 -3.75 4.77
C LEU A 200 -1.60 -4.18 4.58
N THR A 201 -2.49 -3.21 4.53
CA THR A 201 -3.92 -3.38 4.23
C THR A 201 -4.38 -2.20 3.38
N HIS A 202 -5.28 -2.43 2.43
CA HIS A 202 -5.67 -1.36 1.52
C HIS A 202 -6.65 -0.38 2.19
N ASP A 203 -7.78 -0.87 2.69
CA ASP A 203 -8.84 -0.06 3.29
C ASP A 203 -8.52 0.28 4.76
N PRO A 204 -8.44 1.56 5.14
CA PRO A 204 -8.10 1.98 6.51
C PRO A 204 -9.16 1.58 7.55
N SER A 205 -10.41 1.32 7.14
CA SER A 205 -11.45 0.86 8.06
C SER A 205 -11.09 -0.46 8.75
N HIS A 206 -10.26 -1.30 8.11
CA HIS A 206 -9.73 -2.54 8.67
C HIS A 206 -8.94 -2.30 9.96
N TRP A 207 -8.15 -1.20 10.02
CA TRP A 207 -7.34 -0.91 11.19
C TRP A 207 -8.18 -0.76 12.46
N ARG A 208 -9.20 0.11 12.43
CA ARG A 208 -10.06 0.33 13.60
C ARG A 208 -11.05 -0.81 13.82
N GLY A 209 -11.49 -1.47 12.75
CA GLY A 209 -12.51 -2.51 12.81
C GLY A 209 -12.01 -3.86 13.28
N GLU A 210 -10.76 -4.23 12.97
CA GLU A 210 -10.20 -5.54 13.29
C GLU A 210 -8.80 -5.46 13.91
N VAL A 211 -7.87 -4.67 13.36
CA VAL A 211 -6.46 -4.68 13.78
C VAL A 211 -6.32 -4.21 15.23
N VAL A 212 -6.87 -3.02 15.53
CA VAL A 212 -6.80 -2.42 16.89
C VAL A 212 -7.41 -3.34 17.96
N PRO A 213 -8.62 -3.88 17.80
CA PRO A 213 -9.24 -4.67 18.86
C PRO A 213 -8.68 -6.09 19.02
N THR A 214 -7.95 -6.62 18.02
CA THR A 214 -7.56 -8.05 18.02
C THR A 214 -6.07 -8.31 17.99
N THR A 215 -5.22 -7.28 17.81
CA THR A 215 -3.77 -7.42 17.69
C THR A 215 -3.02 -6.29 18.41
N ASP A 216 -1.70 -6.48 18.57
CA ASP A 216 -0.77 -5.46 19.05
C ASP A 216 0.19 -4.99 17.93
N ILE A 217 -0.23 -5.08 16.65
CA ILE A 217 0.59 -4.69 15.50
C ILE A 217 0.92 -3.19 15.59
N PRO A 218 2.21 -2.82 15.71
CA PRO A 218 2.58 -1.44 16.01
C PRO A 218 2.45 -0.48 14.83
N LEU A 219 2.60 -0.98 13.59
CA LEU A 219 2.54 -0.14 12.39
C LEU A 219 1.67 -0.79 11.31
N THR A 220 0.66 -0.05 10.85
CA THR A 220 -0.20 -0.41 9.72
C THR A 220 -0.06 0.65 8.62
N LEU A 221 0.06 0.20 7.38
CA LEU A 221 0.11 1.04 6.18
C LEU A 221 -1.13 0.79 5.33
N SER A 222 -1.77 1.87 4.85
CA SER A 222 -3.04 1.83 4.11
C SER A 222 -3.11 2.87 3.00
N GLY A 223 -4.08 2.74 2.09
CA GLY A 223 -4.37 3.69 1.01
C GLY A 223 -5.86 3.99 0.88
N HIS A 224 -6.43 3.72 -0.30
CA HIS A 224 -7.85 3.67 -0.61
C HIS A 224 -8.60 5.01 -0.66
N THR A 225 -8.37 5.90 0.29
CA THR A 225 -9.19 7.10 0.47
C THR A 225 -8.91 8.20 -0.55
N HIS A 226 -7.70 8.21 -1.12
CA HIS A 226 -7.16 9.28 -1.97
C HIS A 226 -7.30 10.70 -1.35
N ALA A 227 -7.57 10.83 -0.04
CA ALA A 227 -8.03 12.08 0.57
C ALA A 227 -9.25 12.68 -0.16
N GLY A 228 -10.07 11.82 -0.83
CA GLY A 228 -11.16 12.22 -1.71
C GLY A 228 -10.73 12.94 -2.98
N GLN A 229 -9.44 12.96 -3.33
CA GLN A 229 -8.81 13.67 -4.46
C GLN A 229 -9.00 15.20 -4.48
N VAL A 230 -9.79 15.73 -3.55
CA VAL A 230 -10.12 17.16 -3.44
C VAL A 230 -10.03 17.60 -1.99
N ARG A 231 -9.36 18.73 -1.78
CA ARG A 231 -9.29 19.39 -0.48
C ARG A 231 -9.98 20.74 -0.56
N LEU A 232 -10.96 20.96 0.30
CA LEU A 232 -11.69 22.23 0.41
C LEU A 232 -11.41 22.88 1.76
N PHE A 233 -10.98 24.13 1.74
CA PHE A 233 -10.64 24.88 2.97
C PHE A 233 -9.68 24.14 3.93
N GLY A 234 -8.75 23.36 3.37
CA GLY A 234 -7.80 22.58 4.16
C GLY A 234 -8.30 21.17 4.55
N TYR A 235 -9.54 20.80 4.34
CA TYR A 235 -10.13 19.52 4.70
C TYR A 235 -10.24 18.59 3.49
N PRO A 236 -9.76 17.33 3.56
CA PRO A 236 -9.94 16.35 2.50
C PRO A 236 -11.42 15.91 2.42
N LEU A 237 -11.96 15.73 1.22
CA LEU A 237 -13.35 15.29 1.08
C LEU A 237 -13.62 13.91 1.67
N SER A 238 -12.61 13.03 1.70
CA SER A 238 -12.73 11.72 2.34
C SER A 238 -13.06 11.79 3.83
N SER A 239 -12.72 12.88 4.53
CA SER A 239 -13.03 13.05 5.96
C SER A 239 -14.53 13.12 6.26
N LEU A 240 -15.38 13.33 5.24
CA LEU A 240 -16.83 13.23 5.38
C LEU A 240 -17.32 11.79 5.53
N MET A 241 -16.49 10.81 5.17
CA MET A 241 -16.86 9.40 5.10
C MET A 241 -15.94 8.50 5.93
N PHE A 242 -14.68 8.88 6.07
CA PHE A 242 -13.67 8.12 6.80
C PHE A 242 -13.24 8.89 8.03
N THR A 243 -13.21 8.22 9.17
CA THR A 243 -12.61 8.73 10.41
C THR A 243 -11.10 8.84 10.24
N GLU A 244 -10.50 7.81 9.66
CA GLU A 244 -9.11 7.77 9.23
C GLU A 244 -9.05 8.01 7.72
N SER A 245 -8.64 9.23 7.29
CA SER A 245 -8.75 9.62 5.88
C SER A 245 -7.43 9.91 5.17
N GLU A 246 -6.39 10.34 5.87
CA GLU A 246 -5.03 10.58 5.33
C GLU A 246 -4.01 10.75 6.46
N GLY A 247 -2.74 10.45 6.20
CA GLY A 247 -1.64 10.69 7.14
C GLY A 247 -1.66 9.74 8.34
N TRP A 248 -1.21 10.23 9.50
CA TRP A 248 -0.99 9.43 10.69
C TRP A 248 -2.17 9.43 11.66
N TYR A 249 -2.45 8.24 12.20
CA TYR A 249 -3.37 8.00 13.32
C TYR A 249 -2.69 7.11 14.35
N HIS A 250 -3.03 7.29 15.63
CA HIS A 250 -2.42 6.55 16.74
C HIS A 250 -3.50 6.07 17.72
N ASN A 251 -3.31 4.87 18.26
CA ASN A 251 -4.14 4.28 19.29
C ASN A 251 -3.30 3.31 20.15
N ASP A 252 -3.04 3.66 21.43
CA ASP A 252 -2.41 2.79 22.41
C ASP A 252 -1.18 1.99 21.93
N GLY A 253 -0.20 2.67 21.33
CA GLY A 253 1.02 2.05 20.82
C GLY A 253 0.91 1.48 19.40
N GLN A 254 -0.28 1.48 18.81
CA GLN A 254 -0.52 1.14 17.42
C GLN A 254 -0.64 2.39 16.55
N SER A 255 -0.08 2.37 15.36
CA SER A 255 -0.11 3.49 14.43
C SER A 255 -0.62 3.05 13.06
N LEU A 256 -1.38 3.91 12.42
CA LEU A 256 -1.80 3.77 11.03
C LEU A 256 -1.25 4.94 10.23
N HIS A 257 -0.67 4.66 9.07
CA HIS A 257 -0.37 5.67 8.06
C HIS A 257 -1.18 5.42 6.79
N ILE A 258 -1.88 6.45 6.31
CA ILE A 258 -2.70 6.40 5.09
C ILE A 258 -2.04 7.28 4.02
N ASN A 259 -1.62 6.64 2.92
CA ASN A 259 -1.09 7.32 1.73
C ASN A 259 -2.25 7.77 0.83
N THR A 260 -2.14 8.98 0.27
CA THR A 260 -3.21 9.57 -0.56
C THR A 260 -3.19 9.11 -2.02
N GLY A 261 -2.31 8.14 -2.35
CA GLY A 261 -2.24 7.50 -3.65
C GLY A 261 -1.48 8.29 -4.72
N LEU A 262 -1.02 7.58 -5.72
CA LEU A 262 -0.26 8.10 -6.86
C LEU A 262 -1.13 8.40 -8.08
N GLY A 263 -2.09 7.53 -8.37
CA GLY A 263 -3.03 7.65 -9.47
C GLY A 263 -4.36 8.32 -9.10
N CYS A 264 -5.37 8.10 -9.89
CA CYS A 264 -6.68 8.72 -9.74
C CYS A 264 -7.80 7.76 -10.11
N THR A 265 -8.85 7.69 -9.30
CA THR A 265 -10.14 7.07 -9.69
C THR A 265 -10.98 8.04 -10.54
N LEU A 266 -11.00 9.32 -10.17
CA LEU A 266 -11.51 10.41 -10.99
C LEU A 266 -10.33 11.16 -11.62
N PRO A 267 -10.41 11.61 -12.89
CA PRO A 267 -9.27 12.22 -13.58
C PRO A 267 -8.98 13.66 -13.11
N VAL A 268 -9.06 13.90 -11.80
CA VAL A 268 -8.88 15.23 -11.20
C VAL A 268 -8.31 15.13 -9.80
N ARG A 269 -7.34 15.99 -9.45
CA ARG A 269 -6.86 16.22 -8.08
C ARG A 269 -6.80 17.73 -7.83
N ILE A 270 -7.34 18.18 -6.69
CA ILE A 270 -7.35 19.59 -6.28
C ILE A 270 -6.88 19.69 -4.82
N GLY A 271 -5.69 20.26 -4.62
CA GLY A 271 -5.11 20.38 -3.27
C GLY A 271 -4.65 19.07 -2.63
N VAL A 272 -4.66 17.97 -3.39
CA VAL A 272 -4.20 16.64 -2.98
C VAL A 272 -3.25 16.13 -4.06
N PRO A 273 -1.95 16.42 -4.01
CA PRO A 273 -0.97 15.90 -4.97
C PRO A 273 -0.84 14.37 -4.87
N ALA A 274 -0.33 13.72 -5.92
CA ALA A 274 0.17 12.36 -5.84
C ALA A 274 1.25 12.28 -4.74
N GLU A 275 1.24 11.23 -3.92
CA GLU A 275 2.07 11.17 -2.72
C GLU A 275 3.02 9.97 -2.71
N ILE A 276 4.29 10.26 -2.42
CA ILE A 276 5.30 9.27 -2.01
C ILE A 276 5.60 9.57 -0.55
N THR A 277 5.39 8.59 0.34
CA THR A 277 5.74 8.74 1.76
C THR A 277 7.01 7.96 2.07
N VAL A 278 7.99 8.64 2.64
CA VAL A 278 9.25 8.02 3.11
C VAL A 278 9.18 7.94 4.63
N ILE A 279 9.11 6.73 5.15
CA ILE A 279 9.05 6.44 6.59
C ILE A 279 10.41 5.90 7.03
N THR A 280 11.08 6.63 7.91
CA THR A 280 12.33 6.16 8.53
C THR A 280 12.02 5.56 9.89
N LEU A 281 12.37 4.27 10.10
CA LEU A 281 12.22 3.61 11.38
C LEU A 281 13.32 4.10 12.33
N GLN A 282 12.93 4.37 13.59
CA GLN A 282 13.84 4.80 14.64
C GLN A 282 13.52 4.09 15.95
N THR A 283 14.55 3.52 16.57
CA THR A 283 14.50 2.97 17.93
C THR A 283 14.39 4.13 18.92
N GLU A 284 13.54 4.00 19.95
CA GLU A 284 13.52 4.93 21.09
C GLU A 284 14.80 4.85 21.93
#